data_27496ba8327a01d5873ed29345786d8b
#
_entry.id   27496ba8327a01d5873ed29345786d8b
#
_cell.length_a   1.000
_cell.length_b   1.000
_cell.length_c   1.000
_cell.angle_alpha   90.00
_cell.angle_beta   90.00
_cell.angle_gamma   90.00
#
_symmetry.space_group_name_H-M   'P 1'
#
loop_
_entity.id
_entity.type
_entity.pdbx_description
1 polymer ?
#
loop_
_entity_poly.entity_id
_entity_poly.type
_entity_poly.pdbx_seq_one_letter_code
_entity_poly.pdbx_strand_id
1 'polypeptide(L)'
;MKKKVPTLKQAANKTYRRRKNGDVSAKDFLTSMRHNVQALGDIPVNKITTSLISKMNDYNKSRPNCNEVVNKKMGHLKLVLKDCRDDGYIVMPDFPDPRRVKKNKKVHYLTADMERELMSYLHCFNYHEHKDVFKCLIDLGCRVMELLTLEKRFVDFKKNQITFQYRKNGRPNTVPMTTAVKHIIKPYYDKCNSLDLLFDHDYYWASSVFAKAKKELGYSKHKWYKIHLFRDTCGSRLAQAGVHILIMRDWLGHEDTQQTERYSHLAPDSMHSVVELLNV
;
A
#
# COMPACT_ATOMS: atom_id res chain seq x y z
N MET A 1 31.28 29.25 -20.89
CA MET A 1 29.89 29.20 -21.43
C MET A 1 28.90 29.05 -20.26
N LYS A 2 27.94 29.98 -20.11
CA LYS A 2 26.88 29.81 -19.09
C LYS A 2 26.00 28.62 -19.44
N LYS A 3 25.91 27.62 -18.56
CA LYS A 3 25.01 26.45 -18.74
C LYS A 3 23.57 26.95 -18.95
N LYS A 4 22.89 26.48 -20.01
CA LYS A 4 21.48 26.78 -20.25
C LYS A 4 20.64 26.22 -19.10
N VAL A 5 19.89 27.08 -18.41
CA VAL A 5 19.03 26.66 -17.29
C VAL A 5 17.86 25.82 -17.82
N PRO A 6 17.63 24.62 -17.31
CA PRO A 6 16.53 23.77 -17.76
C PRO A 6 15.17 24.30 -17.27
N THR A 7 14.11 23.96 -18.02
CA THR A 7 12.74 24.15 -17.53
C THR A 7 12.39 23.09 -16.48
N LEU A 8 11.32 23.31 -15.71
CA LEU A 8 10.86 22.37 -14.68
C LEU A 8 10.60 20.96 -15.24
N LYS A 9 9.99 20.88 -16.41
CA LYS A 9 9.74 19.61 -17.10
C LYS A 9 11.05 18.91 -17.53
N GLN A 10 12.00 19.67 -18.06
CA GLN A 10 13.32 19.14 -18.44
C GLN A 10 14.08 18.63 -17.20
N ALA A 11 14.08 19.41 -16.12
CA ALA A 11 14.69 19.05 -14.85
C ALA A 11 14.04 17.79 -14.26
N ALA A 12 12.70 17.72 -14.26
CA ALA A 12 11.97 16.53 -13.80
C ALA A 12 12.33 15.26 -14.58
N ASN A 13 12.43 15.37 -15.91
CA ASN A 13 12.84 14.24 -16.75
C ASN A 13 14.30 13.81 -16.47
N LYS A 14 15.19 14.77 -16.19
CA LYS A 14 16.58 14.45 -15.80
C LYS A 14 16.64 13.73 -14.45
N THR A 15 15.92 14.24 -13.44
CA THR A 15 15.80 13.59 -12.13
C THR A 15 15.18 12.20 -12.23
N TYR A 16 14.14 12.03 -13.07
CA TYR A 16 13.54 10.72 -13.34
C TYR A 16 14.58 9.71 -13.85
N ARG A 17 15.32 10.07 -14.89
CA ARG A 17 16.36 9.18 -15.47
C ARG A 17 17.45 8.85 -14.46
N ARG A 18 17.87 9.82 -13.64
CA ARG A 18 18.94 9.66 -12.65
C ARG A 18 18.54 8.82 -11.44
N ARG A 19 17.29 8.96 -10.95
CA ARG A 19 16.91 8.45 -9.63
C ARG A 19 15.69 7.54 -9.61
N LYS A 20 14.85 7.56 -10.65
CA LYS A 20 13.54 6.92 -10.65
C LYS A 20 13.32 5.92 -11.78
N ASN A 21 14.21 5.87 -12.75
CA ASN A 21 14.11 4.89 -13.83
C ASN A 21 14.25 3.47 -13.24
N GLY A 22 13.23 2.63 -13.43
CA GLY A 22 13.16 1.30 -12.82
C GLY A 22 12.70 1.25 -11.36
N ASP A 23 12.47 2.40 -10.68
CA ASP A 23 11.94 2.46 -9.32
C ASP A 23 10.43 2.24 -9.31
N VAL A 24 9.92 1.45 -8.35
CA VAL A 24 8.48 1.21 -8.13
C VAL A 24 7.69 2.52 -7.96
N SER A 25 8.32 3.56 -7.42
CA SER A 25 7.71 4.89 -7.24
C SER A 25 7.76 5.79 -8.47
N ALA A 26 8.32 5.33 -9.59
CA ALA A 26 8.51 6.11 -10.82
C ALA A 26 7.20 6.70 -11.36
N LYS A 27 6.14 5.91 -11.41
CA LYS A 27 4.80 6.35 -11.86
C LYS A 27 4.23 7.47 -10.99
N ASP A 28 4.40 7.36 -9.69
CA ASP A 28 3.96 8.36 -8.71
C ASP A 28 4.74 9.66 -8.85
N PHE A 29 6.06 9.55 -9.06
CA PHE A 29 6.92 10.71 -9.31
C PHE A 29 6.47 11.46 -10.56
N LEU A 30 6.32 10.77 -11.70
CA LEU A 30 5.88 11.38 -12.96
C LEU A 30 4.51 12.03 -12.84
N THR A 31 3.56 11.37 -12.15
CA THR A 31 2.22 11.92 -11.89
C THR A 31 2.30 13.19 -11.03
N SER A 32 3.10 13.19 -9.97
CA SER A 32 3.31 14.36 -9.11
C SER A 32 3.94 15.51 -9.88
N MET A 33 4.97 15.22 -10.70
CA MET A 33 5.65 16.25 -11.49
C MET A 33 4.76 16.83 -12.59
N ARG A 34 3.89 16.02 -13.21
CA ARG A 34 2.88 16.53 -14.16
C ARG A 34 1.97 17.57 -13.48
N HIS A 35 1.48 17.27 -12.28
CA HIS A 35 0.67 18.22 -11.52
C HIS A 35 1.45 19.46 -11.09
N ASN A 36 2.73 19.33 -10.71
CA ASN A 36 3.58 20.45 -10.34
C ASN A 36 3.85 21.39 -11.53
N VAL A 37 4.13 20.80 -12.71
CA VAL A 37 4.29 21.58 -13.96
C VAL A 37 2.98 22.25 -14.35
N GLN A 38 1.83 21.59 -14.19
CA GLN A 38 0.53 22.20 -14.46
C GLN A 38 0.24 23.39 -13.53
N ALA A 39 0.66 23.31 -12.27
CA ALA A 39 0.41 24.34 -11.26
C ALA A 39 1.38 25.54 -11.35
N LEU A 40 2.66 25.29 -11.67
CA LEU A 40 3.73 26.31 -11.71
C LEU A 40 4.00 26.85 -13.12
N GLY A 41 3.56 26.12 -14.15
CA GLY A 41 4.03 26.31 -15.53
C GLY A 41 5.34 25.57 -15.79
N ASP A 42 5.67 25.37 -17.08
CA ASP A 42 6.98 24.84 -17.50
C ASP A 42 8.02 25.96 -17.61
N ILE A 43 8.34 26.59 -16.49
CA ILE A 43 9.25 27.72 -16.38
C ILE A 43 10.69 27.26 -16.09
N PRO A 44 11.73 28.09 -16.42
CA PRO A 44 13.09 27.80 -16.00
C PRO A 44 13.21 27.66 -14.48
N VAL A 45 13.98 26.65 -14.04
CA VAL A 45 14.04 26.31 -12.59
C VAL A 45 14.58 27.44 -11.72
N ASN A 46 15.41 28.32 -12.26
CA ASN A 46 15.92 29.51 -11.55
C ASN A 46 14.88 30.63 -11.33
N LYS A 47 13.70 30.50 -11.95
CA LYS A 47 12.55 31.39 -11.72
C LYS A 47 11.56 30.81 -10.68
N ILE A 48 11.80 29.62 -10.18
CA ILE A 48 10.98 29.00 -9.13
C ILE A 48 11.43 29.57 -7.78
N THR A 49 10.64 30.50 -7.26
CA THR A 49 10.89 31.17 -5.99
C THR A 49 10.09 30.56 -4.84
N THR A 50 10.48 30.83 -3.60
CA THR A 50 9.71 30.50 -2.39
C THR A 50 8.26 30.97 -2.47
N SER A 51 8.01 32.18 -3.01
CA SER A 51 6.65 32.71 -3.19
C SER A 51 5.81 31.86 -4.14
N LEU A 52 6.37 31.40 -5.28
CA LEU A 52 5.66 30.52 -6.21
C LEU A 52 5.36 29.15 -5.59
N ILE A 53 6.29 28.59 -4.81
CA ILE A 53 6.10 27.32 -4.09
C ILE A 53 4.98 27.47 -3.06
N SER A 54 4.94 28.58 -2.32
CA SER A 54 3.87 28.86 -1.35
C SER A 54 2.51 29.00 -2.03
N LYS A 55 2.41 29.75 -3.13
CA LYS A 55 1.18 29.86 -3.94
C LYS A 55 0.70 28.49 -4.45
N MET A 56 1.61 27.64 -4.93
CA MET A 56 1.27 26.27 -5.34
C MET A 56 0.77 25.43 -4.15
N ASN A 57 1.39 25.58 -2.98
CA ASN A 57 0.94 24.90 -1.77
C ASN A 57 -0.49 25.32 -1.38
N ASP A 58 -0.82 26.61 -1.51
CA ASP A 58 -2.17 27.13 -1.23
C ASP A 58 -3.18 26.71 -2.29
N TYR A 59 -2.81 26.70 -3.56
CA TYR A 59 -3.62 26.14 -4.64
C TYR A 59 -3.96 24.66 -4.40
N ASN A 60 -3.01 23.88 -3.90
CA ASN A 60 -3.27 22.50 -3.53
C ASN A 60 -4.17 22.37 -2.28
N LYS A 61 -4.27 23.40 -1.42
CA LYS A 61 -5.24 23.45 -0.30
C LYS A 61 -6.68 23.56 -0.77
N SER A 62 -6.94 24.35 -1.82
CA SER A 62 -8.29 24.59 -2.34
C SER A 62 -8.88 23.38 -3.07
N ARG A 63 -8.07 22.34 -3.35
CA ARG A 63 -8.52 21.12 -4.01
C ARG A 63 -8.80 20.01 -2.98
N PRO A 64 -9.66 19.03 -3.27
CA PRO A 64 -9.99 17.91 -2.37
C PRO A 64 -8.84 16.90 -2.27
N ASN A 65 -7.61 17.39 -2.15
CA ASN A 65 -6.43 16.55 -1.94
C ASN A 65 -6.17 16.40 -0.43
N CYS A 66 -5.90 15.18 0.03
CA CYS A 66 -5.44 15.01 1.41
C CYS A 66 -4.00 15.56 1.58
N ASN A 67 -3.68 15.98 2.81
CA ASN A 67 -2.38 16.54 3.15
C ASN A 67 -1.20 15.64 2.74
N GLU A 68 -1.39 14.33 2.83
CA GLU A 68 -0.39 13.33 2.41
C GLU A 68 -0.04 13.44 0.91
N VAL A 69 -1.05 13.59 0.05
CA VAL A 69 -0.85 13.77 -1.40
C VAL A 69 -0.15 15.09 -1.70
N VAL A 70 -0.51 16.15 -0.97
CA VAL A 70 0.15 17.46 -1.14
C VAL A 70 1.61 17.39 -0.72
N ASN A 71 1.89 16.82 0.46
CA ASN A 71 3.25 16.63 0.96
C ASN A 71 4.10 15.79 -0.03
N LYS A 72 3.52 14.75 -0.63
CA LYS A 72 4.19 13.92 -1.64
C LYS A 72 4.55 14.72 -2.89
N LYS A 73 3.62 15.54 -3.42
CA LYS A 73 3.89 16.42 -4.57
C LYS A 73 4.99 17.42 -4.28
N MET A 74 4.96 18.05 -3.08
CA MET A 74 5.98 18.99 -2.63
C MET A 74 7.34 18.30 -2.46
N GLY A 75 7.37 17.09 -1.89
CA GLY A 75 8.59 16.29 -1.76
C GLY A 75 9.23 15.96 -3.11
N HIS A 76 8.44 15.60 -4.12
CA HIS A 76 8.95 15.37 -5.47
C HIS A 76 9.48 16.63 -6.14
N LEU A 77 8.81 17.78 -5.97
CA LEU A 77 9.34 19.08 -6.44
C LEU A 77 10.67 19.41 -5.76
N LYS A 78 10.74 19.24 -4.42
CA LYS A 78 11.97 19.48 -3.64
C LYS A 78 13.12 18.60 -4.13
N LEU A 79 12.85 17.33 -4.49
CA LEU A 79 13.85 16.42 -5.05
C LEU A 79 14.41 16.94 -6.38
N VAL A 80 13.55 17.40 -7.31
CA VAL A 80 13.97 17.95 -8.60
C VAL A 80 14.80 19.21 -8.41
N LEU A 81 14.38 20.14 -7.55
CA LEU A 81 15.11 21.37 -7.30
C LEU A 81 16.44 21.12 -6.56
N LYS A 82 16.50 20.08 -5.70
CA LYS A 82 17.76 19.65 -5.09
C LYS A 82 18.77 19.20 -6.16
N ASP A 83 18.34 18.37 -7.13
CA ASP A 83 19.21 17.98 -8.23
C ASP A 83 19.67 19.18 -9.08
N CYS A 84 18.78 20.16 -9.30
CA CYS A 84 19.14 21.40 -10.01
C CYS A 84 20.14 22.26 -9.23
N ARG A 85 20.05 22.30 -7.90
CA ARG A 85 21.06 22.97 -7.04
C ARG A 85 22.40 22.24 -7.14
N ASP A 86 22.40 20.91 -7.04
CA ASP A 86 23.61 20.08 -7.07
C ASP A 86 24.30 20.19 -8.46
N ASP A 87 23.52 20.40 -9.53
CA ASP A 87 24.03 20.69 -10.87
C ASP A 87 24.49 22.16 -11.07
N GLY A 88 24.30 23.03 -10.08
CA GLY A 88 24.73 24.45 -10.10
C GLY A 88 23.80 25.40 -10.88
N TYR A 89 22.53 25.02 -11.10
CA TYR A 89 21.59 25.89 -11.84
C TYR A 89 20.86 26.90 -10.95
N ILE A 90 20.66 26.58 -9.64
CA ILE A 90 19.86 27.38 -8.70
C ILE A 90 20.45 27.38 -7.30
N VAL A 91 20.08 28.39 -6.51
CA VAL A 91 20.10 28.33 -5.05
C VAL A 91 18.76 27.70 -4.62
N MET A 92 18.78 26.84 -3.61
CA MET A 92 17.57 26.14 -3.16
C MET A 92 16.58 27.13 -2.56
N PRO A 93 15.35 27.24 -3.08
CA PRO A 93 14.33 28.05 -2.43
C PRO A 93 13.80 27.35 -1.16
N ASP A 94 13.26 28.13 -0.22
CA ASP A 94 12.61 27.59 0.96
C ASP A 94 11.29 26.90 0.60
N PHE A 95 11.00 25.85 1.33
CA PHE A 95 9.76 25.10 1.21
C PHE A 95 8.93 25.28 2.48
N PRO A 96 7.60 25.40 2.35
CA PRO A 96 6.72 25.39 3.52
C PRO A 96 6.84 24.06 4.24
N ASP A 97 6.62 24.08 5.56
CA ASP A 97 6.59 22.86 6.36
C ASP A 97 5.56 21.84 5.84
N PRO A 98 5.88 20.55 5.95
CA PRO A 98 4.95 19.51 5.58
C PRO A 98 3.65 19.65 6.41
N ARG A 99 2.52 19.50 5.75
CA ARG A 99 1.22 19.57 6.41
C ARG A 99 1.05 18.40 7.36
N ARG A 100 0.49 18.69 8.54
CA ARG A 100 0.17 17.64 9.50
C ARG A 100 -0.84 16.65 8.90
N VAL A 101 -0.47 15.38 8.86
CA VAL A 101 -1.33 14.27 8.45
C VAL A 101 -1.95 13.69 9.71
N LYS A 102 -3.28 13.60 9.77
CA LYS A 102 -3.95 12.89 10.87
C LYS A 102 -3.62 11.40 10.73
N LYS A 103 -2.87 10.84 11.67
CA LYS A 103 -2.43 9.43 11.66
C LYS A 103 -3.57 8.44 11.96
N ASN A 104 -4.56 8.85 12.75
CA ASN A 104 -5.62 7.94 13.22
C ASN A 104 -6.81 7.96 12.26
N LYS A 105 -6.75 7.16 11.20
CA LYS A 105 -7.95 6.80 10.44
C LYS A 105 -8.53 5.54 11.09
N LYS A 106 -9.85 5.57 11.36
CA LYS A 106 -10.59 4.39 11.79
C LYS A 106 -10.30 3.22 10.83
N VAL A 107 -9.90 2.10 11.37
CA VAL A 107 -9.70 0.88 10.56
C VAL A 107 -11.07 0.29 10.27
N HIS A 108 -11.31 0.02 9.00
CA HIS A 108 -12.47 -0.74 8.55
C HIS A 108 -12.01 -2.17 8.23
N TYR A 109 -12.86 -3.14 8.51
CA TYR A 109 -12.62 -4.56 8.23
C TYR A 109 -13.94 -5.25 7.91
N LEU A 110 -13.88 -6.42 7.31
CA LEU A 110 -15.06 -7.24 7.05
C LEU A 110 -15.58 -7.84 8.37
N THR A 111 -16.85 -7.61 8.66
CA THR A 111 -17.54 -8.41 9.67
C THR A 111 -17.74 -9.83 9.16
N ALA A 112 -18.09 -10.77 10.04
CA ALA A 112 -18.38 -12.15 9.64
C ALA A 112 -19.52 -12.23 8.60
N ASP A 113 -20.54 -11.37 8.74
CA ASP A 113 -21.65 -11.31 7.80
C ASP A 113 -21.23 -10.77 6.44
N MET A 114 -20.48 -9.69 6.40
CA MET A 114 -19.93 -9.12 5.16
C MET A 114 -19.01 -10.10 4.42
N GLU A 115 -18.19 -10.88 5.16
CA GLU A 115 -17.37 -11.93 4.55
C GLU A 115 -18.26 -13.02 3.97
N ARG A 116 -19.27 -13.45 4.70
CA ARG A 116 -20.22 -14.48 4.26
C ARG A 116 -20.98 -14.05 3.00
N GLU A 117 -21.50 -12.82 2.97
CA GLU A 117 -22.17 -12.24 1.79
C GLU A 117 -21.25 -12.21 0.57
N LEU A 118 -20.00 -11.74 0.74
CA LEU A 118 -19.02 -11.72 -0.33
C LEU A 118 -18.70 -13.12 -0.85
N MET A 119 -18.44 -14.09 0.05
CA MET A 119 -18.12 -15.46 -0.34
C MET A 119 -19.29 -16.16 -1.00
N SER A 120 -20.52 -15.88 -0.57
CA SER A 120 -21.75 -16.39 -1.20
C SER A 120 -21.94 -15.79 -2.59
N TYR A 121 -21.78 -14.49 -2.75
CA TYR A 121 -21.81 -13.83 -4.05
C TYR A 121 -20.82 -14.47 -5.03
N LEU A 122 -19.57 -14.62 -4.62
CA LEU A 122 -18.54 -15.21 -5.48
C LEU A 122 -18.86 -16.65 -5.87
N HIS A 123 -19.46 -17.43 -4.96
CA HIS A 123 -19.89 -18.80 -5.23
C HIS A 123 -21.06 -18.82 -6.23
N CYS A 124 -22.11 -18.03 -5.99
CA CYS A 124 -23.31 -17.99 -6.83
C CYS A 124 -23.04 -17.55 -8.29
N PHE A 125 -22.04 -16.68 -8.48
CA PHE A 125 -21.65 -16.21 -9.80
C PHE A 125 -20.46 -16.94 -10.42
N ASN A 126 -20.11 -18.14 -9.90
CA ASN A 126 -19.01 -18.99 -10.38
C ASN A 126 -17.62 -18.34 -10.37
N TYR A 127 -17.39 -17.37 -9.48
CA TYR A 127 -16.07 -16.77 -9.26
C TYR A 127 -15.24 -17.60 -8.26
N HIS A 128 -15.12 -18.92 -8.49
CA HIS A 128 -14.51 -19.85 -7.53
C HIS A 128 -13.06 -19.51 -7.21
N GLU A 129 -12.24 -19.25 -8.24
CA GLU A 129 -10.84 -18.90 -8.04
C GLU A 129 -10.66 -17.54 -7.33
N HIS A 130 -11.51 -16.55 -7.63
CA HIS A 130 -11.50 -15.27 -6.85
C HIS A 130 -11.88 -15.49 -5.39
N LYS A 131 -12.84 -16.38 -5.12
CA LYS A 131 -13.22 -16.76 -3.76
C LYS A 131 -12.04 -17.36 -3.00
N ASP A 132 -11.29 -18.26 -3.64
CA ASP A 132 -10.10 -18.89 -3.10
C ASP A 132 -9.00 -17.86 -2.80
N VAL A 133 -8.67 -17.01 -3.77
CA VAL A 133 -7.70 -15.93 -3.61
C VAL A 133 -8.13 -14.97 -2.50
N PHE A 134 -9.39 -14.54 -2.46
CA PHE A 134 -9.85 -13.58 -1.45
C PHE A 134 -9.85 -14.18 -0.06
N LYS A 135 -10.18 -15.48 0.07
CA LYS A 135 -10.08 -16.20 1.34
C LYS A 135 -8.63 -16.30 1.82
N CYS A 136 -7.70 -16.62 0.92
CA CYS A 136 -6.27 -16.60 1.24
C CYS A 136 -5.78 -15.21 1.67
N LEU A 137 -6.24 -14.14 1.01
CA LEU A 137 -5.88 -12.77 1.39
C LEU A 137 -6.37 -12.37 2.79
N ILE A 138 -7.58 -12.85 3.17
CA ILE A 138 -8.15 -12.61 4.51
C ILE A 138 -7.33 -13.34 5.57
N ASP A 139 -6.99 -14.60 5.34
CA ASP A 139 -6.34 -15.43 6.35
C ASP A 139 -4.84 -15.13 6.48
N LEU A 140 -4.15 -14.91 5.36
CA LEU A 140 -2.71 -14.60 5.36
C LEU A 140 -2.40 -13.12 5.63
N GLY A 141 -3.34 -12.22 5.37
CA GLY A 141 -3.12 -10.78 5.50
C GLY A 141 -2.07 -10.20 4.55
N CYS A 142 -1.64 -10.93 3.54
CA CYS A 142 -0.67 -10.48 2.56
C CYS A 142 -1.27 -9.44 1.59
N ARG A 143 -0.43 -8.76 0.79
CA ARG A 143 -0.91 -7.87 -0.27
C ARG A 143 -1.36 -8.70 -1.47
N VAL A 144 -2.36 -8.21 -2.22
CA VAL A 144 -2.88 -8.91 -3.40
C VAL A 144 -1.77 -9.38 -4.34
N MET A 145 -0.85 -8.49 -4.70
CA MET A 145 0.24 -8.85 -5.61
C MET A 145 1.25 -9.81 -4.99
N GLU A 146 1.42 -9.81 -3.68
CA GLU A 146 2.27 -10.80 -3.00
C GLU A 146 1.71 -12.22 -3.17
N LEU A 147 0.38 -12.37 -3.14
CA LEU A 147 -0.29 -13.66 -3.38
C LEU A 147 -0.31 -14.03 -4.87
N LEU A 148 -0.67 -13.09 -5.75
CA LEU A 148 -0.76 -13.36 -7.20
C LEU A 148 0.60 -13.62 -7.85
N THR A 149 1.70 -13.16 -7.25
CA THR A 149 3.07 -13.45 -7.70
C THR A 149 3.75 -14.56 -6.88
N LEU A 150 2.96 -15.35 -6.13
CA LEU A 150 3.48 -16.45 -5.32
C LEU A 150 3.82 -17.66 -6.21
N GLU A 151 5.11 -17.99 -6.30
CA GLU A 151 5.59 -19.17 -7.00
C GLU A 151 5.47 -20.41 -6.11
N LYS A 152 5.22 -21.57 -6.71
CA LYS A 152 5.11 -22.86 -6.03
C LYS A 152 6.29 -23.15 -5.10
N ARG A 153 7.53 -22.84 -5.53
CA ARG A 153 8.76 -23.11 -4.74
C ARG A 153 8.81 -22.41 -3.38
N PHE A 154 7.98 -21.36 -3.18
CA PHE A 154 7.91 -20.62 -1.93
C PHE A 154 6.80 -21.11 -0.98
N VAL A 155 6.14 -22.20 -1.32
CA VAL A 155 5.16 -22.88 -0.46
C VAL A 155 5.75 -24.19 0.07
N ASP A 156 5.90 -24.27 1.36
CA ASP A 156 6.43 -25.47 2.05
C ASP A 156 5.33 -26.16 2.86
N PHE A 157 4.75 -27.20 2.29
CA PHE A 157 3.72 -28.01 2.96
C PHE A 157 4.26 -28.83 4.14
N LYS A 158 5.56 -29.17 4.16
CA LYS A 158 6.18 -29.92 5.26
C LYS A 158 6.32 -29.03 6.49
N LYS A 159 6.78 -27.80 6.30
CA LYS A 159 6.91 -26.80 7.37
C LYS A 159 5.61 -26.01 7.60
N ASN A 160 4.58 -26.25 6.79
CA ASN A 160 3.30 -25.54 6.85
C ASN A 160 3.42 -24.01 6.74
N GLN A 161 4.21 -23.52 5.78
CA GLN A 161 4.52 -22.09 5.64
C GLN A 161 4.60 -21.62 4.19
N ILE A 162 4.37 -20.32 3.99
CA ILE A 162 4.52 -19.61 2.73
C ILE A 162 5.52 -18.48 2.91
N THR A 163 6.43 -18.31 1.96
CA THR A 163 7.39 -17.19 1.92
C THR A 163 7.05 -16.23 0.78
N PHE A 164 6.65 -15.02 1.12
CA PHE A 164 6.44 -13.94 0.16
C PHE A 164 7.79 -13.27 -0.15
N GLN A 165 8.39 -13.63 -1.27
CA GLN A 165 9.73 -13.18 -1.68
C GLN A 165 9.69 -11.77 -2.28
N TYR A 166 8.72 -11.50 -3.15
CA TYR A 166 8.62 -10.25 -3.92
C TYR A 166 7.78 -9.22 -3.20
N ARG A 167 8.43 -8.44 -2.33
CA ARG A 167 7.77 -7.41 -1.53
C ARG A 167 8.30 -6.03 -1.85
N LYS A 168 7.47 -5.01 -1.60
CA LYS A 168 7.81 -3.61 -1.87
C LYS A 168 9.09 -3.13 -1.17
N ASN A 169 9.39 -3.68 0.01
CA ASN A 169 10.58 -3.36 0.81
C ASN A 169 11.79 -4.27 0.51
N GLY A 170 11.67 -5.21 -0.43
CA GLY A 170 12.72 -6.14 -0.79
C GLY A 170 13.06 -7.22 0.26
N ARG A 171 12.36 -7.26 1.40
CA ARG A 171 12.58 -8.27 2.46
C ARG A 171 11.53 -9.37 2.36
N PRO A 172 11.92 -10.65 2.29
CA PRO A 172 10.97 -11.75 2.31
C PRO A 172 10.20 -11.80 3.64
N ASN A 173 8.98 -12.35 3.60
CA ASN A 173 8.16 -12.57 4.78
C ASN A 173 7.61 -14.00 4.75
N THR A 174 7.86 -14.75 5.79
CA THR A 174 7.37 -16.13 5.93
C THR A 174 6.26 -16.17 6.97
N VAL A 175 5.11 -16.71 6.58
CA VAL A 175 3.94 -16.87 7.45
C VAL A 175 3.45 -18.32 7.42
N PRO A 176 2.97 -18.87 8.56
CA PRO A 176 2.34 -20.20 8.55
C PRO A 176 1.01 -20.17 7.82
N MET A 177 0.64 -21.32 7.22
CA MET A 177 -0.66 -21.51 6.58
C MET A 177 -1.71 -21.91 7.61
N THR A 178 -2.89 -21.30 7.53
CA THR A 178 -4.08 -21.85 8.20
C THR A 178 -4.53 -23.15 7.53
N THR A 179 -5.30 -23.96 8.20
CA THR A 179 -5.87 -25.19 7.61
C THR A 179 -6.69 -24.88 6.34
N ALA A 180 -7.45 -23.78 6.35
CA ALA A 180 -8.23 -23.34 5.20
C ALA A 180 -7.32 -22.96 4.01
N VAL A 181 -6.28 -22.15 4.24
CA VAL A 181 -5.30 -21.77 3.20
C VAL A 181 -4.63 -23.02 2.62
N LYS A 182 -4.25 -23.96 3.46
CA LYS A 182 -3.62 -25.22 3.03
C LYS A 182 -4.52 -26.02 2.08
N HIS A 183 -5.80 -26.17 2.41
CA HIS A 183 -6.77 -26.86 1.56
C HIS A 183 -7.02 -26.10 0.24
N ILE A 184 -7.12 -24.79 0.29
CA ILE A 184 -7.33 -23.96 -0.90
C ILE A 184 -6.14 -24.05 -1.85
N ILE A 185 -4.92 -23.89 -1.35
CA ILE A 185 -3.71 -23.82 -2.19
C ILE A 185 -3.31 -25.18 -2.76
N LYS A 186 -3.62 -26.29 -2.08
CA LYS A 186 -3.16 -27.63 -2.48
C LYS A 186 -3.50 -28.01 -3.93
N PRO A 187 -4.72 -27.83 -4.45
CA PRO A 187 -5.04 -28.12 -5.83
C PRO A 187 -4.24 -27.30 -6.86
N TYR A 188 -4.00 -26.02 -6.56
CA TYR A 188 -3.17 -25.15 -7.41
C TYR A 188 -1.71 -25.59 -7.37
N TYR A 189 -1.20 -25.87 -6.19
CA TYR A 189 0.16 -26.35 -5.98
C TYR A 189 0.44 -27.65 -6.76
N ASP A 190 -0.50 -28.61 -6.77
CA ASP A 190 -0.30 -29.90 -7.43
C ASP A 190 -0.26 -29.78 -8.96
N LYS A 191 -0.90 -28.74 -9.52
CA LYS A 191 -0.94 -28.50 -10.98
C LYS A 191 0.26 -27.72 -11.51
N CYS A 192 0.98 -27.00 -10.67
CA CYS A 192 2.08 -26.10 -11.07
C CYS A 192 3.44 -26.80 -11.07
N ASN A 193 4.37 -26.31 -11.90
CA ASN A 193 5.80 -26.60 -11.79
C ASN A 193 6.46 -25.66 -10.75
N SER A 194 7.72 -25.94 -10.38
CA SER A 194 8.40 -25.23 -9.28
C SER A 194 8.47 -23.71 -9.45
N LEU A 195 8.63 -23.22 -10.66
CA LEU A 195 8.74 -21.78 -10.98
C LEU A 195 7.42 -21.13 -11.39
N ASP A 196 6.35 -21.93 -11.52
CA ASP A 196 5.05 -21.39 -11.92
C ASP A 196 4.40 -20.62 -10.77
N LEU A 197 3.61 -19.61 -11.13
CA LEU A 197 2.77 -18.90 -10.18
C LEU A 197 1.58 -19.79 -9.78
N LEU A 198 1.19 -19.76 -8.51
CA LEU A 198 0.01 -20.52 -8.05
C LEU A 198 -1.28 -19.91 -8.59
N PHE A 199 -1.33 -18.59 -8.70
CA PHE A 199 -2.44 -17.81 -9.22
C PHE A 199 -1.90 -16.89 -10.31
N ASP A 200 -1.90 -17.34 -11.56
CA ASP A 200 -1.34 -16.59 -12.71
C ASP A 200 -2.32 -15.51 -13.19
N HIS A 201 -2.49 -14.48 -12.36
CA HIS A 201 -3.39 -13.37 -12.65
C HIS A 201 -2.76 -12.02 -12.28
N ASP A 202 -3.26 -10.96 -12.91
CA ASP A 202 -2.88 -9.60 -12.59
C ASP A 202 -3.81 -8.95 -11.53
N TYR A 203 -3.42 -7.75 -11.09
CA TYR A 203 -4.23 -6.97 -10.14
C TYR A 203 -5.62 -6.64 -10.68
N TYR A 204 -5.74 -6.41 -12.00
CA TYR A 204 -7.01 -6.04 -12.61
C TYR A 204 -8.02 -7.18 -12.53
N TRP A 205 -7.59 -8.42 -12.76
CA TRP A 205 -8.42 -9.61 -12.60
C TRP A 205 -9.07 -9.64 -11.20
N ALA A 206 -8.29 -9.52 -10.12
CA ALA A 206 -8.82 -9.53 -8.76
C ALA A 206 -9.71 -8.31 -8.47
N SER A 207 -9.26 -7.11 -8.87
CA SER A 207 -9.95 -5.86 -8.55
C SER A 207 -11.25 -5.68 -9.32
N SER A 208 -11.37 -6.22 -10.53
CA SER A 208 -12.57 -6.11 -11.37
C SER A 208 -13.76 -6.88 -10.77
N VAL A 209 -13.55 -8.11 -10.35
CA VAL A 209 -14.59 -8.93 -9.70
C VAL A 209 -14.94 -8.37 -8.31
N PHE A 210 -13.92 -7.91 -7.55
CA PHE A 210 -14.18 -7.23 -6.29
C PHE A 210 -15.04 -5.97 -6.46
N ALA A 211 -14.82 -5.18 -7.52
CA ALA A 211 -15.62 -4.00 -7.81
C ALA A 211 -17.06 -4.34 -8.20
N LYS A 212 -17.28 -5.44 -8.95
CA LYS A 212 -18.63 -5.97 -9.25
C LYS A 212 -19.32 -6.40 -7.95
N ALA A 213 -18.69 -7.24 -7.14
CA ALA A 213 -19.23 -7.69 -5.86
C ALA A 213 -19.58 -6.51 -4.95
N LYS A 214 -18.69 -5.52 -4.84
CA LYS A 214 -18.92 -4.29 -4.09
C LYS A 214 -20.19 -3.56 -4.52
N LYS A 215 -20.45 -3.51 -5.82
CA LYS A 215 -21.64 -2.84 -6.39
C LYS A 215 -22.91 -3.61 -6.04
N GLU A 216 -22.93 -4.91 -6.32
CA GLU A 216 -24.10 -5.77 -6.12
C GLU A 216 -24.47 -5.93 -4.64
N LEU A 217 -23.47 -6.00 -3.75
CA LEU A 217 -23.70 -6.06 -2.31
C LEU A 217 -24.01 -4.69 -1.65
N GLY A 218 -24.21 -3.63 -2.45
CA GLY A 218 -24.64 -2.32 -1.94
C GLY A 218 -23.53 -1.45 -1.32
N TYR A 219 -22.25 -1.87 -1.39
CA TYR A 219 -21.12 -1.15 -0.78
C TYR A 219 -20.51 -0.05 -1.66
N SER A 220 -21.14 0.31 -2.80
CA SER A 220 -20.61 1.29 -3.78
C SER A 220 -20.24 2.64 -3.16
N LYS A 221 -21.05 3.15 -2.23
CA LYS A 221 -20.83 4.44 -1.56
C LYS A 221 -19.69 4.40 -0.52
N HIS A 222 -19.25 3.22 -0.11
CA HIS A 222 -18.24 3.05 0.94
C HIS A 222 -16.82 3.09 0.34
N LYS A 223 -16.13 4.24 0.46
CA LYS A 223 -14.76 4.44 -0.05
C LYS A 223 -13.72 3.53 0.62
N TRP A 224 -14.01 3.05 1.82
CA TRP A 224 -13.16 2.13 2.56
C TRP A 224 -13.29 0.67 2.08
N TYR A 225 -14.41 0.30 1.44
CA TYR A 225 -14.62 -1.05 0.88
C TYR A 225 -13.81 -1.19 -0.41
N LYS A 226 -12.58 -1.64 -0.28
CA LYS A 226 -11.58 -1.84 -1.34
C LYS A 226 -10.79 -3.12 -1.04
N ILE A 227 -10.15 -3.71 -2.04
CA ILE A 227 -9.49 -5.02 -1.93
C ILE A 227 -8.46 -5.13 -0.79
N HIS A 228 -7.82 -4.02 -0.40
CA HIS A 228 -6.93 -3.97 0.77
C HIS A 228 -7.65 -4.24 2.11
N LEU A 229 -8.98 -4.20 2.10
CA LEU A 229 -9.82 -4.52 3.25
C LEU A 229 -9.58 -5.95 3.78
N PHE A 230 -9.20 -6.89 2.90
CA PHE A 230 -8.86 -8.25 3.31
C PHE A 230 -7.70 -8.29 4.30
N ARG A 231 -6.65 -7.53 4.01
CA ARG A 231 -5.51 -7.39 4.92
C ARG A 231 -5.87 -6.64 6.20
N ASP A 232 -6.68 -5.58 6.09
CA ASP A 232 -7.19 -4.87 7.26
C ASP A 232 -8.07 -5.79 8.12
N THR A 233 -8.80 -6.75 7.52
CA THR A 233 -9.59 -7.77 8.22
C THR A 233 -8.69 -8.75 8.99
N CYS A 234 -7.64 -9.26 8.35
CA CYS A 234 -6.65 -10.12 9.02
C CYS A 234 -6.06 -9.39 10.25
N GLY A 235 -5.52 -8.19 10.05
CA GLY A 235 -4.92 -7.40 11.13
C GLY A 235 -5.90 -7.09 12.27
N SER A 236 -7.17 -6.80 11.94
CA SER A 236 -8.21 -6.54 12.94
C SER A 236 -8.55 -7.80 13.75
N ARG A 237 -8.63 -8.97 13.10
CA ARG A 237 -8.88 -10.25 13.79
C ARG A 237 -7.74 -10.65 14.71
N LEU A 238 -6.49 -10.46 14.26
CA LEU A 238 -5.31 -10.70 15.11
C LEU A 238 -5.32 -9.79 16.35
N ALA A 239 -5.65 -8.50 16.17
CA ALA A 239 -5.77 -7.57 17.29
C ALA A 239 -6.89 -7.96 18.25
N GLN A 240 -8.10 -8.28 17.74
CA GLN A 240 -9.24 -8.73 18.53
C GLN A 240 -8.96 -10.03 19.30
N ALA A 241 -8.10 -10.89 18.75
CA ALA A 241 -7.63 -12.11 19.42
C ALA A 241 -6.50 -11.85 20.45
N GLY A 242 -6.13 -10.58 20.71
CA GLY A 242 -5.09 -10.23 21.67
C GLY A 242 -3.67 -10.59 21.23
N VAL A 243 -3.43 -10.81 19.94
CA VAL A 243 -2.08 -11.14 19.43
C VAL A 243 -1.15 -9.96 19.64
N HIS A 244 0.04 -10.22 20.19
CA HIS A 244 1.03 -9.20 20.47
C HIS A 244 1.43 -8.42 19.22
N ILE A 245 1.56 -7.09 19.32
CA ILE A 245 1.77 -6.18 18.19
C ILE A 245 3.01 -6.52 17.34
N LEU A 246 4.08 -7.03 17.94
CA LEU A 246 5.27 -7.45 17.21
C LEU A 246 5.00 -8.69 16.34
N ILE A 247 4.23 -9.66 16.85
CA ILE A 247 3.80 -10.84 16.09
C ILE A 247 2.89 -10.42 14.93
N MET A 248 1.96 -9.50 15.18
CA MET A 248 1.10 -8.92 14.13
C MET A 248 1.91 -8.18 13.06
N ARG A 249 2.93 -7.41 13.47
CA ARG A 249 3.84 -6.72 12.55
C ARG A 249 4.53 -7.73 11.64
N ASP A 250 5.08 -8.79 12.21
CA ASP A 250 5.81 -9.82 11.48
C ASP A 250 4.88 -10.65 10.59
N TRP A 251 3.70 -11.02 11.08
CA TRP A 251 2.68 -11.71 10.28
C TRP A 251 2.28 -10.91 9.05
N LEU A 252 1.89 -9.65 9.25
CA LEU A 252 1.53 -8.74 8.17
C LEU A 252 2.75 -8.29 7.36
N GLY A 253 3.96 -8.43 7.91
CA GLY A 253 5.20 -7.99 7.33
C GLY A 253 5.22 -6.46 7.14
N HIS A 254 4.89 -5.72 8.16
CA HIS A 254 5.10 -4.28 8.24
C HIS A 254 6.57 -3.95 8.50
N GLU A 255 7.05 -2.84 7.98
CA GLU A 255 8.44 -2.40 8.18
C GLU A 255 8.66 -1.91 9.63
N ASP A 256 7.63 -1.27 10.18
CA ASP A 256 7.64 -0.74 11.53
C ASP A 256 6.33 -1.05 12.26
N THR A 257 6.33 -0.89 13.59
CA THR A 257 5.17 -1.09 14.44
C THR A 257 4.11 -0.02 14.24
N GLN A 258 4.46 1.19 13.79
CA GLN A 258 3.52 2.29 13.57
C GLN A 258 2.42 1.90 12.56
N GLN A 259 2.77 1.07 11.56
CA GLN A 259 1.78 0.56 10.61
C GLN A 259 0.79 -0.41 11.27
N THR A 260 1.21 -1.10 12.33
CA THR A 260 0.41 -2.09 13.06
C THR A 260 -0.39 -1.44 14.19
N GLU A 261 0.10 -0.35 14.80
CA GLU A 261 -0.57 0.43 15.85
C GLU A 261 -1.97 0.88 15.47
N ARG A 262 -2.26 0.98 14.17
CA ARG A 262 -3.61 1.30 13.67
C ARG A 262 -4.68 0.31 14.11
N TYR A 263 -4.31 -0.91 14.48
CA TYR A 263 -5.21 -1.97 14.95
C TYR A 263 -5.30 -2.04 16.49
N SER A 264 -4.44 -1.35 17.24
CA SER A 264 -4.33 -1.49 18.70
C SER A 264 -5.63 -1.18 19.45
N HIS A 265 -6.44 -0.24 18.93
CA HIS A 265 -7.74 0.10 19.52
C HIS A 265 -8.80 -1.02 19.43
N LEU A 266 -8.52 -2.09 18.70
CA LEU A 266 -9.38 -3.27 18.57
C LEU A 266 -8.95 -4.41 19.51
N ALA A 267 -7.77 -4.30 20.13
CA ALA A 267 -7.31 -5.29 21.10
C ALA A 267 -8.22 -5.28 22.35
N PRO A 268 -8.40 -6.44 22.98
CA PRO A 268 -9.10 -6.51 24.26
C PRO A 268 -8.43 -5.60 25.29
N ASP A 269 -9.21 -5.03 26.19
CA ASP A 269 -8.65 -4.29 27.34
C ASP A 269 -7.97 -5.29 28.29
N SER A 270 -6.65 -5.30 28.26
CA SER A 270 -5.83 -6.22 29.06
C SER A 270 -5.29 -5.58 30.35
N MET A 271 -5.63 -4.32 30.65
CA MET A 271 -5.09 -3.66 31.84
C MET A 271 -5.52 -4.35 33.15
N HIS A 272 -6.75 -4.85 33.21
CA HIS A 272 -7.20 -5.60 34.38
C HIS A 272 -6.50 -6.94 34.55
N SER A 273 -6.23 -7.66 33.47
CA SER A 273 -5.50 -8.94 33.53
C SER A 273 -4.03 -8.75 33.91
N VAL A 274 -3.43 -7.60 33.62
CA VAL A 274 -2.06 -7.27 34.07
C VAL A 274 -2.01 -7.12 35.60
N VAL A 275 -3.06 -6.55 36.22
CA VAL A 275 -3.13 -6.42 37.69
C VAL A 275 -3.11 -7.79 38.34
N GLU A 276 -3.85 -8.76 37.79
CA GLU A 276 -3.85 -10.14 38.31
C GLU A 276 -2.46 -10.80 38.23
N LEU A 277 -1.70 -10.51 37.18
CA LEU A 277 -0.33 -11.01 37.02
C LEU A 277 0.68 -10.35 37.98
N LEU A 278 0.42 -9.11 38.43
CA LEU A 278 1.31 -8.37 39.33
C LEU A 278 0.99 -8.61 40.81
N ASN A 279 -0.14 -9.23 41.13
CA ASN A 279 -0.56 -9.57 42.48
C ASN A 279 -0.01 -10.94 42.96
N VAL A 280 1.10 -11.41 42.37
CA VAL A 280 1.78 -12.67 42.75
C VAL A 280 2.65 -12.48 43.98
#